data_c375c2ad46be97a86430343be15001a3
#
_entry.id   c375c2ad46be97a86430343be15001a3
#
_cell.length_a   1.000
_cell.length_b   1.000
_cell.length_c   1.000
_cell.angle_alpha   90.00
_cell.angle_beta   90.00
_cell.angle_gamma   90.00
#
_symmetry.space_group_name_H-M   'P 1'
#
loop_
_entity.id
_entity.type
_entity.pdbx_description
1 polymer ?
#
loop_
_entity_poly.entity_id
_entity_poly.type
_entity_poly.pdbx_seq_one_letter_code
_entity_poly.pdbx_strand_id
1 'polypeptide(L)'
;MPQNFYELVWIFIIYAFIGWCTEVSYAALDRGIFVNRGFLNGPYCPIYGCGVVIVVAALTPLKDNLLILFAGSFLLTSILEYITGFILEKVFHNKWWDYSNKPFNLHGYICLKFSIYWGLACTFIMDVIHPIIYKGITMIPHILGVVLLCIIMSAFAVDCGVTVTTILKFNKRLKVMDEMAAKIHKLSDEIGENIYENVTTAVEKSEEFQETHEELLTKISDKKENIKEIPANAKARIEESAESTRMKLAETKLSTREKIVLSAEERKERIAESAENARERFAESTEAAKEKIAAYKENREAARLAKQKEKEELEKKYKELFAEKNFGFKRLMKAFPDMTSREQNESLEKYKKYFNIRKPDHKKDE
;
A
#
# COMPACT_ATOMS: atom_id res chain seq x y z
N MET A 1 19.98 -37.58 35.22
CA MET A 1 19.85 -36.10 35.36
C MET A 1 21.05 -35.43 34.77
N PRO A 2 20.89 -34.40 33.98
CA PRO A 2 22.03 -33.59 33.53
C PRO A 2 22.72 -33.01 34.77
N GLN A 3 24.01 -33.26 34.88
CA GLN A 3 24.80 -32.91 36.06
C GLN A 3 25.59 -31.61 35.91
N ASN A 4 25.73 -31.16 34.66
CA ASN A 4 26.52 -29.99 34.34
C ASN A 4 26.01 -29.24 33.09
N PHE A 5 26.49 -28.01 32.87
CA PHE A 5 26.12 -27.19 31.75
C PHE A 5 26.47 -27.81 30.38
N TYR A 6 27.56 -28.58 30.31
CA TYR A 6 27.98 -29.26 29.10
C TYR A 6 26.89 -30.25 28.60
N GLU A 7 26.31 -31.01 29.48
CA GLU A 7 25.21 -31.95 29.13
C GLU A 7 23.94 -31.22 28.70
N LEU A 8 23.60 -30.09 29.33
CA LEU A 8 22.47 -29.26 28.93
C LEU A 8 22.64 -28.71 27.51
N VAL A 9 23.84 -28.27 27.14
CA VAL A 9 24.12 -27.79 25.80
C VAL A 9 24.03 -28.92 24.77
N TRP A 10 24.52 -30.14 25.11
CA TRP A 10 24.31 -31.29 24.23
C TRP A 10 22.83 -31.64 24.05
N ILE A 11 22.06 -31.65 25.10
CA ILE A 11 20.60 -31.85 25.04
C ILE A 11 19.96 -30.81 24.13
N PHE A 12 20.29 -29.53 24.34
CA PHE A 12 19.79 -28.46 23.49
C PHE A 12 20.06 -28.70 22.00
N ILE A 13 21.30 -28.95 21.61
CA ILE A 13 21.69 -29.11 20.20
C ILE A 13 21.04 -30.36 19.58
N ILE A 14 21.05 -31.47 20.26
CA ILE A 14 20.48 -32.74 19.76
C ILE A 14 18.97 -32.57 19.54
N TYR A 15 18.25 -32.01 20.50
CA TYR A 15 16.81 -31.84 20.37
C TYR A 15 16.43 -30.68 19.43
N ALA A 16 17.26 -29.66 19.27
CA ALA A 16 17.07 -28.66 18.21
C ALA A 16 17.20 -29.30 16.82
N PHE A 17 18.13 -30.23 16.63
CA PHE A 17 18.28 -30.97 15.38
C PHE A 17 17.13 -31.96 15.15
N ILE A 18 16.72 -32.74 16.16
CA ILE A 18 15.57 -33.67 16.07
C ILE A 18 14.29 -32.89 15.77
N GLY A 19 14.07 -31.75 16.42
CA GLY A 19 12.94 -30.88 16.15
C GLY A 19 12.94 -30.36 14.72
N TRP A 20 14.10 -29.98 14.16
CA TRP A 20 14.23 -29.62 12.76
C TRP A 20 13.89 -30.80 11.82
N CYS A 21 14.37 -32.02 12.11
CA CYS A 21 14.01 -33.24 11.36
C CYS A 21 12.49 -33.46 11.35
N THR A 22 11.84 -33.27 12.49
CA THR A 22 10.39 -33.41 12.64
C THR A 22 9.64 -32.41 11.78
N GLU A 23 10.04 -31.15 11.81
CA GLU A 23 9.43 -30.06 11.00
C GLU A 23 9.60 -30.30 9.49
N VAL A 24 10.78 -30.72 9.06
CA VAL A 24 11.05 -31.03 7.65
C VAL A 24 10.25 -32.25 7.20
N SER A 25 10.15 -33.29 8.05
CA SER A 25 9.35 -34.49 7.75
C SER A 25 7.87 -34.15 7.65
N TYR A 26 7.35 -33.34 8.57
CA TYR A 26 5.98 -32.84 8.53
C TYR A 26 5.72 -32.08 7.24
N ALA A 27 6.59 -31.15 6.85
CA ALA A 27 6.45 -30.40 5.61
C ALA A 27 6.53 -31.28 4.35
N ALA A 28 7.37 -32.30 4.37
CA ALA A 28 7.48 -33.23 3.26
C ALA A 28 6.20 -34.08 3.10
N LEU A 29 5.59 -34.52 4.19
CA LEU A 29 4.33 -35.25 4.17
C LEU A 29 3.15 -34.35 3.75
N ASP A 30 3.10 -33.13 4.26
CA ASP A 30 2.01 -32.19 4.00
C ASP A 30 2.05 -31.59 2.57
N ARG A 31 3.26 -31.29 2.04
CA ARG A 31 3.43 -30.54 0.79
C ARG A 31 4.08 -31.34 -0.34
N GLY A 32 4.53 -32.56 -0.09
CA GLY A 32 5.22 -33.41 -1.08
C GLY A 32 6.60 -32.88 -1.51
N ILE A 33 7.16 -31.89 -0.83
CA ILE A 33 8.44 -31.27 -1.18
C ILE A 33 9.30 -31.04 0.08
N PHE A 34 10.61 -31.09 -0.10
CA PHE A 34 11.54 -30.70 0.95
C PHE A 34 11.49 -29.18 1.19
N VAL A 35 11.21 -28.77 2.43
CA VAL A 35 11.25 -27.39 2.88
C VAL A 35 12.00 -27.31 4.20
N ASN A 36 13.05 -26.51 4.29
CA ASN A 36 13.64 -26.17 5.57
C ASN A 36 12.69 -25.27 6.36
N ARG A 37 11.92 -25.86 7.29
CA ARG A 37 10.97 -25.16 8.18
C ARG A 37 11.63 -24.59 9.44
N GLY A 38 12.92 -24.77 9.63
CA GLY A 38 13.65 -24.14 10.72
C GLY A 38 13.61 -22.61 10.65
N PHE A 39 13.57 -21.96 11.81
CA PHE A 39 13.75 -20.51 11.90
C PHE A 39 15.13 -20.12 11.35
N LEU A 40 16.16 -20.90 11.66
CA LEU A 40 17.53 -20.74 11.20
C LEU A 40 17.75 -21.32 9.80
N ASN A 41 18.86 -20.95 9.15
CA ASN A 41 19.22 -21.50 7.84
C ASN A 41 19.74 -22.95 7.96
N GLY A 42 20.44 -23.25 9.03
CA GLY A 42 20.95 -24.59 9.34
C GLY A 42 19.87 -25.53 9.89
N PRO A 43 20.26 -26.77 10.17
CA PRO A 43 19.34 -27.82 10.62
C PRO A 43 19.05 -27.72 12.11
N TYR A 44 18.57 -26.60 12.57
CA TYR A 44 18.27 -26.35 13.98
C TYR A 44 16.91 -25.68 14.16
N CYS A 45 16.11 -26.18 15.11
CA CYS A 45 14.91 -25.53 15.62
C CYS A 45 15.11 -25.24 17.12
N PRO A 46 15.61 -24.06 17.50
CA PRO A 46 15.99 -23.72 18.87
C PRO A 46 14.87 -23.90 19.90
N ILE A 47 13.63 -23.63 19.53
CA ILE A 47 12.47 -23.78 20.43
C ILE A 47 12.31 -25.20 20.94
N TYR A 48 12.59 -26.23 20.12
CA TYR A 48 12.52 -27.62 20.53
C TYR A 48 13.66 -27.98 21.52
N GLY A 49 14.86 -27.51 21.24
CA GLY A 49 15.99 -27.65 22.12
C GLY A 49 15.75 -27.01 23.49
N CYS A 50 15.28 -25.76 23.50
CA CYS A 50 14.91 -25.05 24.73
C CYS A 50 13.78 -25.78 25.48
N GLY A 51 12.73 -26.21 24.76
CA GLY A 51 11.60 -26.93 25.37
C GLY A 51 12.01 -28.16 26.09
N VAL A 52 12.82 -29.03 25.45
CA VAL A 52 13.30 -30.27 26.08
C VAL A 52 14.26 -29.98 27.24
N VAL A 53 15.17 -29.02 27.11
CA VAL A 53 16.05 -28.62 28.22
C VAL A 53 15.26 -28.19 29.46
N ILE A 54 14.24 -27.35 29.26
CA ILE A 54 13.37 -26.87 30.36
C ILE A 54 12.60 -28.02 30.98
N VAL A 55 12.00 -28.90 30.17
CA VAL A 55 11.23 -30.05 30.63
C VAL A 55 12.14 -31.01 31.37
N VAL A 56 13.32 -31.34 30.82
CA VAL A 56 14.30 -32.23 31.49
C VAL A 56 14.78 -31.63 32.81
N ALA A 57 15.15 -30.36 32.83
CA ALA A 57 15.65 -29.72 34.06
C ALA A 57 14.58 -29.61 35.14
N ALA A 58 13.33 -29.29 34.78
CA ALA A 58 12.27 -29.06 35.76
C ALA A 58 11.53 -30.35 36.18
N LEU A 59 11.32 -31.31 35.26
CA LEU A 59 10.41 -32.42 35.48
C LEU A 59 11.13 -33.79 35.73
N THR A 60 12.44 -33.87 35.58
CA THR A 60 13.16 -35.12 35.88
C THR A 60 12.91 -35.61 37.30
N PRO A 61 12.82 -34.78 38.36
CA PRO A 61 12.49 -35.23 39.70
C PRO A 61 11.07 -35.83 39.86
N LEU A 62 10.18 -35.49 38.90
CA LEU A 62 8.75 -35.83 38.94
C LEU A 62 8.37 -36.87 37.89
N LYS A 63 9.34 -37.46 37.20
CA LYS A 63 9.12 -38.38 36.07
C LYS A 63 8.35 -39.65 36.41
N ASP A 64 8.41 -40.08 37.67
CA ASP A 64 7.80 -41.33 38.11
C ASP A 64 6.26 -41.25 38.16
N ASN A 65 5.71 -40.03 38.10
CA ASN A 65 4.27 -39.81 37.98
C ASN A 65 3.92 -39.29 36.60
N LEU A 66 3.39 -40.13 35.74
CA LEU A 66 3.05 -39.85 34.36
C LEU A 66 2.07 -38.66 34.21
N LEU A 67 1.10 -38.52 35.14
CA LEU A 67 0.12 -37.43 35.08
C LEU A 67 0.77 -36.09 35.40
N ILE A 68 1.66 -36.04 36.39
CA ILE A 68 2.41 -34.84 36.76
C ILE A 68 3.38 -34.48 35.65
N LEU A 69 4.04 -35.45 35.05
CA LEU A 69 4.95 -35.28 33.91
C LEU A 69 4.21 -34.70 32.71
N PHE A 70 3.03 -35.24 32.39
CA PHE A 70 2.20 -34.72 31.31
C PHE A 70 1.72 -33.27 31.59
N ALA A 71 1.14 -33.03 32.77
CA ALA A 71 0.63 -31.71 33.14
C ALA A 71 1.73 -30.62 33.16
N GLY A 72 2.90 -30.99 33.73
CA GLY A 72 4.07 -30.12 33.75
C GLY A 72 4.62 -29.86 32.35
N SER A 73 4.72 -30.86 31.50
CA SER A 73 5.14 -30.70 30.10
C SER A 73 4.20 -29.85 29.32
N PHE A 74 2.87 -30.07 29.44
CA PHE A 74 1.84 -29.26 28.83
C PHE A 74 1.98 -27.78 29.22
N LEU A 75 2.13 -27.48 30.50
CA LEU A 75 2.25 -26.08 30.97
C LEU A 75 3.57 -25.45 30.52
N LEU A 76 4.69 -26.10 30.71
CA LEU A 76 6.00 -25.54 30.38
C LEU A 76 6.17 -25.30 28.90
N THR A 77 5.73 -26.21 28.03
CA THR A 77 5.81 -26.04 26.59
C THR A 77 4.86 -24.95 26.09
N SER A 78 3.64 -24.86 26.65
CA SER A 78 2.69 -23.80 26.31
C SER A 78 3.22 -22.40 26.68
N ILE A 79 3.82 -22.27 27.88
CA ILE A 79 4.46 -21.04 28.32
C ILE A 79 5.61 -20.64 27.37
N LEU A 80 6.47 -21.61 27.05
CA LEU A 80 7.59 -21.39 26.14
C LEU A 80 7.13 -20.97 24.75
N GLU A 81 6.14 -21.66 24.18
CA GLU A 81 5.57 -21.34 22.87
C GLU A 81 4.95 -19.95 22.85
N TYR A 82 4.19 -19.58 23.90
CA TYR A 82 3.60 -18.25 24.05
C TYR A 82 4.68 -17.17 24.13
N ILE A 83 5.67 -17.33 24.99
CA ILE A 83 6.77 -16.36 25.16
C ILE A 83 7.55 -16.22 23.86
N THR A 84 7.85 -17.32 23.18
CA THR A 84 8.58 -17.30 21.91
C THR A 84 7.79 -16.56 20.84
N GLY A 85 6.50 -16.87 20.67
CA GLY A 85 5.64 -16.17 19.71
C GLY A 85 5.54 -14.67 19.99
N PHE A 86 5.35 -14.30 21.26
CA PHE A 86 5.28 -12.93 21.71
C PHE A 86 6.60 -12.16 21.46
N ILE A 87 7.75 -12.73 21.82
CA ILE A 87 9.07 -12.12 21.61
C ILE A 87 9.35 -11.94 20.11
N LEU A 88 9.11 -12.97 19.31
CA LEU A 88 9.35 -12.90 17.86
C LEU A 88 8.47 -11.84 17.19
N GLU A 89 7.21 -11.71 17.59
CA GLU A 89 6.34 -10.66 17.07
C GLU A 89 6.79 -9.26 17.51
N LYS A 90 7.19 -9.11 18.76
CA LYS A 90 7.69 -7.82 19.28
C LYS A 90 9.00 -7.37 18.63
N VAL A 91 9.92 -8.29 18.40
CA VAL A 91 11.26 -7.99 17.85
C VAL A 91 11.21 -7.83 16.33
N PHE A 92 10.47 -8.67 15.65
CA PHE A 92 10.46 -8.73 14.19
C PHE A 92 9.19 -8.17 13.55
N HIS A 93 8.18 -7.77 14.33
CA HIS A 93 6.87 -7.27 13.84
C HIS A 93 6.13 -8.27 12.92
N ASN A 94 6.51 -9.55 12.98
CA ASN A 94 5.94 -10.64 12.19
C ASN A 94 5.47 -11.77 13.10
N LYS A 95 4.26 -12.27 12.87
CA LYS A 95 3.80 -13.55 13.42
C LYS A 95 4.25 -14.68 12.51
N TRP A 96 4.98 -15.63 13.04
CA TRP A 96 5.52 -16.78 12.32
C TRP A 96 4.51 -17.90 12.16
N TRP A 97 3.59 -18.02 13.14
CA TRP A 97 2.40 -18.87 13.12
C TRP A 97 1.23 -18.12 13.74
N ASP A 98 0.01 -18.51 13.41
CA ASP A 98 -1.18 -17.88 13.95
C ASP A 98 -2.28 -18.92 14.16
N TYR A 99 -2.60 -19.18 15.42
CA TYR A 99 -3.67 -20.09 15.84
C TYR A 99 -4.99 -19.35 16.13
N SER A 100 -5.15 -18.11 15.72
CA SER A 100 -6.36 -17.33 16.02
C SER A 100 -7.64 -18.00 15.53
N ASN A 101 -7.55 -18.83 14.48
CA ASN A 101 -8.65 -19.60 13.92
C ASN A 101 -8.90 -20.94 14.63
N LYS A 102 -8.11 -21.30 15.65
CA LYS A 102 -8.29 -22.56 16.40
C LYS A 102 -9.04 -22.30 17.70
N PRO A 103 -9.91 -23.25 18.13
CA PRO A 103 -10.62 -23.11 19.40
C PRO A 103 -9.65 -23.11 20.58
N PHE A 104 -10.02 -22.40 21.65
CA PHE A 104 -9.22 -22.25 22.87
C PHE A 104 -7.78 -21.77 22.61
N ASN A 105 -7.63 -20.80 21.70
CA ASN A 105 -6.35 -20.14 21.50
C ASN A 105 -6.18 -18.94 22.46
N LEU A 106 -4.93 -18.60 22.73
CA LEU A 106 -4.56 -17.41 23.50
C LEU A 106 -3.70 -16.51 22.62
N HIS A 107 -4.28 -15.38 22.18
CA HIS A 107 -3.68 -14.38 21.30
C HIS A 107 -3.14 -14.94 19.96
N GLY A 108 -3.56 -16.16 19.56
CA GLY A 108 -3.05 -16.84 18.39
C GLY A 108 -1.64 -17.43 18.54
N TYR A 109 -0.98 -17.27 19.69
CA TYR A 109 0.35 -17.84 19.93
C TYR A 109 0.32 -19.31 20.31
N ILE A 110 -0.69 -19.73 21.10
CA ILE A 110 -0.92 -21.10 21.53
C ILE A 110 -2.38 -21.50 21.35
N CYS A 111 -2.66 -22.79 21.25
CA CYS A 111 -4.02 -23.31 21.33
C CYS A 111 -4.03 -24.68 22.05
N LEU A 112 -5.16 -25.00 22.65
CA LEU A 112 -5.32 -26.20 23.48
C LEU A 112 -4.92 -27.49 22.75
N LYS A 113 -5.30 -27.63 21.47
CA LYS A 113 -4.98 -28.83 20.67
C LYS A 113 -3.47 -29.07 20.58
N PHE A 114 -2.70 -28.04 20.22
CA PHE A 114 -1.24 -28.19 20.12
C PHE A 114 -0.56 -28.25 21.44
N SER A 115 -1.04 -27.58 22.49
CA SER A 115 -0.52 -27.73 23.85
C SER A 115 -0.64 -29.15 24.37
N ILE A 116 -1.76 -29.86 24.08
CA ILE A 116 -1.94 -31.26 24.40
C ILE A 116 -0.91 -32.12 23.65
N TYR A 117 -0.73 -31.87 22.34
CA TYR A 117 0.23 -32.62 21.53
C TYR A 117 1.66 -32.44 22.03
N TRP A 118 2.06 -31.23 22.40
CA TRP A 118 3.38 -30.99 23.01
C TRP A 118 3.54 -31.66 24.37
N GLY A 119 2.49 -31.61 25.19
CA GLY A 119 2.50 -32.35 26.49
C GLY A 119 2.73 -33.82 26.29
N LEU A 120 2.00 -34.48 25.38
CA LEU A 120 2.16 -35.90 25.06
C LEU A 120 3.54 -36.21 24.46
N ALA A 121 3.99 -35.37 23.51
CA ALA A 121 5.29 -35.54 22.88
C ALA A 121 6.44 -35.46 23.90
N CYS A 122 6.40 -34.46 24.79
CA CYS A 122 7.41 -34.32 25.84
C CYS A 122 7.39 -35.46 26.86
N THR A 123 6.20 -35.95 27.21
CA THR A 123 6.08 -37.14 28.08
C THR A 123 6.75 -38.35 27.43
N PHE A 124 6.45 -38.63 26.17
CA PHE A 124 7.08 -39.71 25.43
C PHE A 124 8.61 -39.52 25.28
N ILE A 125 9.04 -38.29 25.02
CA ILE A 125 10.47 -37.96 24.97
C ILE A 125 11.15 -38.28 26.28
N MET A 126 10.57 -37.85 27.41
CA MET A 126 11.18 -38.04 28.74
C MET A 126 11.31 -39.53 29.14
N ASP A 127 10.29 -40.35 28.83
CA ASP A 127 10.26 -41.74 29.24
C ASP A 127 11.03 -42.66 28.30
N VAL A 128 11.02 -42.38 26.98
CA VAL A 128 11.55 -43.29 25.97
C VAL A 128 12.81 -42.79 25.30
N ILE A 129 12.73 -41.57 24.74
CA ILE A 129 13.78 -41.04 23.85
C ILE A 129 14.96 -40.48 24.67
N HIS A 130 14.67 -39.69 25.70
CA HIS A 130 15.69 -38.97 26.47
C HIS A 130 16.68 -39.94 27.19
N PRO A 131 16.28 -41.07 27.79
CA PRO A 131 17.23 -42.00 28.38
C PRO A 131 18.24 -42.55 27.37
N ILE A 132 17.80 -42.82 26.15
CA ILE A 132 18.65 -43.31 25.05
C ILE A 132 19.66 -42.26 24.65
N ILE A 133 19.19 -41.02 24.38
CA ILE A 133 20.01 -39.89 23.99
C ILE A 133 21.00 -39.52 25.08
N TYR A 134 20.55 -39.48 26.33
CA TYR A 134 21.40 -39.14 27.47
C TYR A 134 22.53 -40.16 27.65
N LYS A 135 22.24 -41.47 27.49
CA LYS A 135 23.26 -42.51 27.46
C LYS A 135 24.27 -42.27 26.34
N GLY A 136 23.81 -41.87 25.15
CA GLY A 136 24.70 -41.51 24.05
C GLY A 136 25.60 -40.31 24.37
N ILE A 137 25.07 -39.27 25.03
CA ILE A 137 25.84 -38.10 25.45
C ILE A 137 26.95 -38.49 26.44
N THR A 138 26.63 -39.34 27.40
CA THR A 138 27.60 -39.77 28.42
C THR A 138 28.73 -40.69 27.87
N MET A 139 28.52 -41.29 26.68
CA MET A 139 29.53 -42.07 26.00
C MET A 139 30.55 -41.23 25.21
N ILE A 140 30.25 -39.95 24.99
CA ILE A 140 31.17 -39.06 24.24
C ILE A 140 32.37 -38.72 25.14
N PRO A 141 33.61 -38.95 24.69
CA PRO A 141 34.80 -38.52 25.46
C PRO A 141 34.75 -37.00 25.66
N HIS A 142 34.92 -36.54 26.89
CA HIS A 142 34.69 -35.16 27.28
C HIS A 142 35.44 -34.11 26.41
N ILE A 143 36.74 -34.37 26.14
CA ILE A 143 37.55 -33.45 25.31
C ILE A 143 36.99 -33.38 23.90
N LEU A 144 36.65 -34.50 23.27
CA LEU A 144 36.05 -34.53 21.95
C LEU A 144 34.70 -33.82 21.93
N GLY A 145 33.90 -34.09 22.96
CA GLY A 145 32.57 -33.43 23.09
C GLY A 145 32.64 -31.91 23.22
N VAL A 146 33.59 -31.41 24.02
CA VAL A 146 33.82 -29.95 24.14
C VAL A 146 34.24 -29.32 22.79
N VAL A 147 35.17 -29.95 22.06
CA VAL A 147 35.61 -29.44 20.75
C VAL A 147 34.45 -29.42 19.76
N LEU A 148 33.66 -30.48 19.70
CA LEU A 148 32.48 -30.56 18.84
C LEU A 148 31.44 -29.49 19.19
N LEU A 149 31.13 -29.30 20.49
CA LEU A 149 30.21 -28.27 20.93
C LEU A 149 30.71 -26.85 20.56
N CYS A 150 31.99 -26.57 20.73
CA CYS A 150 32.55 -25.28 20.34
C CYS A 150 32.35 -25.02 18.85
N ILE A 151 32.58 -25.99 17.98
CA ILE A 151 32.37 -25.88 16.53
C ILE A 151 30.88 -25.70 16.23
N ILE A 152 30.01 -26.53 16.77
CA ILE A 152 28.56 -26.50 16.50
C ILE A 152 27.95 -25.18 17.02
N MET A 153 28.30 -24.74 18.23
CA MET A 153 27.77 -23.51 18.82
C MET A 153 28.28 -22.25 18.09
N SER A 154 29.51 -22.29 17.59
CA SER A 154 30.03 -21.20 16.74
C SER A 154 29.23 -21.11 15.43
N ALA A 155 29.01 -22.23 14.76
CA ALA A 155 28.18 -22.27 13.54
C ALA A 155 26.74 -21.83 13.83
N PHE A 156 26.15 -22.28 14.93
CA PHE A 156 24.83 -21.87 15.40
C PHE A 156 24.74 -20.35 15.64
N ALA A 157 25.74 -19.77 16.33
CA ALA A 157 25.77 -18.33 16.59
C ALA A 157 25.86 -17.50 15.30
N VAL A 158 26.72 -17.92 14.35
CA VAL A 158 26.81 -17.28 13.03
C VAL A 158 25.48 -17.37 12.29
N ASP A 159 24.85 -18.52 12.28
CA ASP A 159 23.55 -18.71 11.60
C ASP A 159 22.45 -17.87 12.24
N CYS A 160 22.40 -17.76 13.57
CA CYS A 160 21.50 -16.83 14.26
C CYS A 160 21.73 -15.39 13.78
N GLY A 161 22.96 -14.91 13.70
CA GLY A 161 23.28 -13.57 13.22
C GLY A 161 22.85 -13.34 11.77
N VAL A 162 23.15 -14.30 10.90
CA VAL A 162 22.73 -14.24 9.48
C VAL A 162 21.20 -14.25 9.35
N THR A 163 20.52 -15.08 10.11
CA THR A 163 19.05 -15.16 10.07
C THR A 163 18.40 -13.86 10.55
N VAL A 164 18.83 -13.34 11.70
CA VAL A 164 18.32 -12.07 12.24
C VAL A 164 18.55 -10.93 11.25
N THR A 165 19.75 -10.79 10.71
CA THR A 165 20.05 -9.73 9.73
C THR A 165 19.22 -9.88 8.45
N THR A 166 18.93 -11.11 8.02
CA THR A 166 18.07 -11.40 6.87
C THR A 166 16.63 -10.94 7.13
N ILE A 167 16.09 -11.23 8.32
CA ILE A 167 14.74 -10.82 8.69
C ILE A 167 14.62 -9.30 8.78
N LEU A 168 15.60 -8.63 9.41
CA LEU A 168 15.61 -7.17 9.51
C LEU A 168 15.69 -6.50 8.13
N LYS A 169 16.52 -7.02 7.23
CA LYS A 169 16.59 -6.55 5.84
C LYS A 169 15.26 -6.78 5.10
N PHE A 170 14.61 -7.90 5.34
CA PHE A 170 13.31 -8.22 4.75
C PHE A 170 12.24 -7.22 5.21
N ASN A 171 12.13 -6.96 6.51
CA ASN A 171 11.18 -6.01 7.06
C ASN A 171 11.41 -4.58 6.52
N LYS A 172 12.68 -4.14 6.49
CA LYS A 172 13.03 -2.84 5.89
C LYS A 172 12.57 -2.75 4.42
N ARG A 173 12.73 -3.84 3.67
CA ARG A 173 12.32 -3.89 2.27
C ARG A 173 10.80 -3.82 2.13
N LEU A 174 10.04 -4.56 2.93
CA LEU A 174 8.57 -4.48 2.96
C LEU A 174 8.11 -3.05 3.24
N LYS A 175 8.73 -2.37 4.21
CA LYS A 175 8.42 -0.97 4.53
C LYS A 175 8.66 -0.03 3.34
N VAL A 176 9.80 -0.14 2.67
CA VAL A 176 10.09 0.66 1.46
C VAL A 176 9.06 0.41 0.37
N MET A 177 8.62 -0.83 0.22
CA MET A 177 7.58 -1.17 -0.77
C MET A 177 6.24 -0.57 -0.44
N ASP A 178 5.81 -0.59 0.82
CA ASP A 178 4.57 0.06 1.26
C ASP A 178 4.62 1.57 1.04
N GLU A 179 5.75 2.21 1.39
CA GLU A 179 5.96 3.64 1.14
C GLU A 179 5.90 4.00 -0.35
N MET A 180 6.49 3.16 -1.21
CA MET A 180 6.41 3.35 -2.66
C MET A 180 4.99 3.13 -3.19
N ALA A 181 4.30 2.09 -2.72
CA ALA A 181 2.92 1.82 -3.11
C ALA A 181 2.00 2.98 -2.74
N ALA A 182 2.13 3.53 -1.54
CA ALA A 182 1.37 4.69 -1.08
C ALA A 182 1.64 5.94 -1.94
N LYS A 183 2.91 6.19 -2.32
CA LYS A 183 3.26 7.30 -3.22
C LYS A 183 2.69 7.13 -4.62
N ILE A 184 2.75 5.92 -5.18
CA ILE A 184 2.18 5.59 -6.49
C ILE A 184 0.65 5.82 -6.47
N HIS A 185 -0.03 5.40 -5.39
CA HIS A 185 -1.47 5.64 -5.20
C HIS A 185 -1.77 7.14 -5.17
N LYS A 186 -1.06 7.89 -4.32
CA LYS A 186 -1.24 9.34 -4.21
C LYS A 186 -1.05 10.07 -5.55
N LEU A 187 0.01 9.74 -6.29
CA LEU A 187 0.24 10.31 -7.62
C LEU A 187 -0.86 9.92 -8.62
N SER A 188 -1.38 8.69 -8.51
CA SER A 188 -2.50 8.23 -9.37
C SER A 188 -3.77 9.03 -9.09
N ASP A 189 -4.10 9.25 -7.83
CA ASP A 189 -5.28 10.00 -7.40
C ASP A 189 -5.17 11.47 -7.83
N GLU A 190 -4.02 12.11 -7.61
CA GLU A 190 -3.77 13.48 -8.04
C GLU A 190 -3.84 13.66 -9.57
N ILE A 191 -3.38 12.67 -10.34
CA ILE A 191 -3.52 12.67 -11.81
C ILE A 191 -4.98 12.48 -12.21
N GLY A 192 -5.71 11.58 -11.52
CA GLY A 192 -7.13 11.31 -11.75
C GLY A 192 -8.01 12.52 -11.44
N GLU A 193 -7.82 13.17 -10.31
CA GLU A 193 -8.57 14.37 -9.89
C GLU A 193 -8.39 15.52 -10.88
N ASN A 194 -7.17 15.77 -11.33
CA ASN A 194 -6.90 16.76 -12.37
C ASN A 194 -7.60 16.45 -13.70
N ILE A 195 -7.82 15.18 -14.05
CA ILE A 195 -8.58 14.80 -15.25
C ILE A 195 -10.07 15.06 -15.03
N TYR A 196 -10.61 14.68 -13.88
CA TYR A 196 -12.01 14.88 -13.54
C TYR A 196 -12.39 16.37 -13.54
N GLU A 197 -11.61 17.25 -12.87
CA GLU A 197 -11.83 18.69 -12.88
C GLU A 197 -11.81 19.30 -14.28
N ASN A 198 -10.94 18.83 -15.17
CA ASN A 198 -10.89 19.32 -16.54
C ASN A 198 -12.12 18.91 -17.35
N VAL A 199 -12.62 17.70 -17.15
CA VAL A 199 -13.80 17.19 -17.85
C VAL A 199 -15.05 17.91 -17.36
N THR A 200 -15.24 18.07 -16.05
CA THR A 200 -16.40 18.79 -15.46
C THR A 200 -16.41 20.25 -15.89
N THR A 201 -15.27 20.94 -15.81
CA THR A 201 -15.18 22.34 -16.27
C THR A 201 -15.46 22.48 -17.77
N ALA A 202 -15.07 21.51 -18.59
CA ALA A 202 -15.36 21.54 -20.03
C ALA A 202 -16.85 21.28 -20.32
N VAL A 203 -17.49 20.40 -19.56
CA VAL A 203 -18.93 20.12 -19.67
C VAL A 203 -19.75 21.34 -19.22
N GLU A 204 -19.46 21.92 -18.05
CA GLU A 204 -20.13 23.14 -17.55
C GLU A 204 -20.04 24.30 -18.51
N LYS A 205 -18.85 24.55 -19.07
CA LYS A 205 -18.68 25.61 -20.09
C LYS A 205 -19.43 25.32 -21.39
N SER A 206 -19.57 24.08 -21.77
CA SER A 206 -20.35 23.66 -22.93
C SER A 206 -21.84 23.91 -22.73
N GLU A 207 -22.35 23.59 -21.53
CA GLU A 207 -23.75 23.82 -21.16
C GLU A 207 -24.05 25.32 -21.07
N GLU A 208 -23.22 26.12 -20.41
CA GLU A 208 -23.34 27.57 -20.32
C GLU A 208 -23.32 28.24 -21.73
N PHE A 209 -22.48 27.74 -22.64
CA PHE A 209 -22.46 28.22 -24.02
C PHE A 209 -23.73 27.87 -24.78
N GLN A 210 -24.30 26.68 -24.59
CA GLN A 210 -25.56 26.28 -25.22
C GLN A 210 -26.72 27.10 -24.70
N GLU A 211 -26.86 27.33 -23.40
CA GLU A 211 -27.90 28.15 -22.79
C GLU A 211 -27.82 29.61 -23.29
N THR A 212 -26.62 30.19 -23.31
CA THR A 212 -26.40 31.58 -23.82
C THR A 212 -26.76 31.69 -25.29
N HIS A 213 -26.48 30.66 -26.08
CA HIS A 213 -26.78 30.64 -27.51
C HIS A 213 -28.28 30.54 -27.78
N GLU A 214 -29.01 29.70 -27.02
CA GLU A 214 -30.47 29.59 -27.09
C GLU A 214 -31.16 30.89 -26.64
N GLU A 215 -30.67 31.56 -25.59
CA GLU A 215 -31.18 32.83 -25.10
C GLU A 215 -30.98 33.97 -26.12
N LEU A 216 -29.85 33.98 -26.84
CA LEU A 216 -29.59 34.92 -27.94
C LEU A 216 -30.51 34.67 -29.15
N LEU A 217 -30.74 33.41 -29.52
CA LEU A 217 -31.65 33.05 -30.62
C LEU A 217 -33.09 33.46 -30.32
N THR A 218 -33.56 33.26 -29.08
CA THR A 218 -34.89 33.64 -28.61
C THR A 218 -35.06 35.20 -28.65
N LYS A 219 -34.07 35.93 -28.12
CA LYS A 219 -34.09 37.43 -28.17
C LYS A 219 -34.07 37.99 -29.60
N ILE A 220 -33.40 37.32 -30.54
CA ILE A 220 -33.40 37.69 -31.95
C ILE A 220 -34.75 37.39 -32.60
N SER A 221 -35.37 36.29 -32.27
CA SER A 221 -36.71 35.88 -32.73
C SER A 221 -37.78 36.87 -32.27
N ASP A 222 -37.80 37.22 -30.98
CA ASP A 222 -38.73 38.15 -30.36
C ASP A 222 -38.58 39.59 -30.96
N LYS A 223 -37.34 40.03 -31.22
CA LYS A 223 -37.10 41.31 -31.91
C LYS A 223 -37.59 41.30 -33.35
N LYS A 224 -37.54 40.18 -34.04
CA LYS A 224 -37.99 40.04 -35.43
C LYS A 224 -39.53 40.05 -35.54
N GLU A 225 -40.22 39.55 -34.52
CA GLU A 225 -41.67 39.54 -34.42
C GLU A 225 -42.23 40.94 -34.08
N ASN A 226 -41.61 41.64 -33.13
CA ASN A 226 -41.97 43.02 -32.75
C ASN A 226 -41.73 44.06 -33.85
N ILE A 227 -40.90 43.81 -34.85
CA ILE A 227 -40.66 44.70 -36.01
C ILE A 227 -41.76 44.53 -37.07
N LYS A 228 -42.53 43.44 -37.05
CA LYS A 228 -43.65 43.21 -38.03
C LYS A 228 -44.95 43.93 -37.68
N GLU A 229 -45.09 44.42 -36.44
CA GLU A 229 -46.34 45.05 -35.97
C GLU A 229 -46.25 46.54 -35.79
N ILE A 230 -45.65 47.33 -36.80
CA ILE A 230 -45.83 48.77 -36.83
C ILE A 230 -47.16 49.01 -37.52
N PRO A 231 -48.22 49.55 -36.83
CA PRO A 231 -49.53 49.79 -37.43
C PRO A 231 -49.40 50.82 -38.53
N ALA A 232 -50.11 50.58 -39.62
CA ALA A 232 -50.15 51.48 -40.85
C ALA A 232 -50.47 52.93 -40.50
N ASN A 233 -51.18 53.19 -39.41
CA ASN A 233 -51.57 54.55 -38.95
C ASN A 233 -50.38 55.36 -38.38
N ALA A 234 -49.28 54.78 -37.98
CA ALA A 234 -48.06 55.45 -37.49
C ALA A 234 -47.26 56.05 -38.70
N LYS A 235 -47.26 55.33 -39.80
CA LYS A 235 -46.58 55.81 -41.04
C LYS A 235 -47.23 57.06 -41.62
N ALA A 236 -48.56 57.14 -41.68
CA ALA A 236 -49.30 58.29 -42.17
C ALA A 236 -49.13 59.57 -41.33
N ARG A 237 -49.07 59.40 -39.96
CA ARG A 237 -48.85 60.59 -39.06
C ARG A 237 -47.40 61.09 -39.08
N ILE A 238 -46.44 60.31 -39.43
CA ILE A 238 -45.02 60.72 -39.59
C ILE A 238 -44.84 61.45 -40.89
N GLU A 239 -45.48 61.08 -41.97
CA GLU A 239 -45.44 61.79 -43.25
C GLU A 239 -46.12 63.19 -43.20
N GLU A 240 -47.29 63.28 -42.54
CA GLU A 240 -48.04 64.59 -42.39
C GLU A 240 -47.27 65.56 -41.47
N SER A 241 -46.63 65.07 -40.39
CA SER A 241 -45.80 65.88 -39.52
C SER A 241 -44.50 66.34 -40.20
N ALA A 242 -43.93 65.55 -41.11
CA ALA A 242 -42.71 65.88 -41.85
C ALA A 242 -42.96 66.94 -42.89
N GLU A 243 -44.14 67.02 -43.55
CA GLU A 243 -44.51 68.00 -44.56
C GLU A 243 -44.80 69.33 -43.95
N SER A 244 -45.49 69.41 -42.81
CA SER A 244 -45.73 70.62 -42.04
C SER A 244 -44.44 71.27 -41.51
N THR A 245 -43.47 70.48 -41.13
CA THR A 245 -42.18 70.95 -40.63
C THR A 245 -41.25 71.42 -41.76
N ARG A 246 -41.36 70.89 -42.98
CA ARG A 246 -40.59 71.28 -44.15
C ARG A 246 -40.97 72.72 -44.65
N MET A 247 -42.23 73.10 -44.54
CA MET A 247 -42.65 74.44 -44.96
C MET A 247 -42.20 75.55 -43.98
N LYS A 248 -42.10 75.32 -42.73
CA LYS A 248 -41.65 76.30 -41.73
C LYS A 248 -40.12 76.38 -41.60
N LEU A 249 -39.35 75.50 -42.15
CA LEU A 249 -37.90 75.51 -42.11
C LEU A 249 -37.21 76.10 -43.32
N ALA A 250 -37.96 76.42 -44.39
CA ALA A 250 -37.40 76.95 -45.63
C ALA A 250 -36.99 78.42 -45.55
N GLU A 251 -37.51 79.19 -44.57
CA GLU A 251 -37.29 80.63 -44.50
C GLU A 251 -36.24 81.07 -43.44
N THR A 252 -35.69 80.21 -42.61
CA THR A 252 -34.69 80.66 -41.61
C THR A 252 -33.51 79.74 -41.60
N LYS A 253 -32.36 80.11 -42.13
CA LYS A 253 -31.02 79.68 -41.82
C LYS A 253 -30.23 78.82 -42.77
N LEU A 254 -29.58 79.43 -43.71
CA LEU A 254 -28.35 78.90 -44.34
C LEU A 254 -27.14 78.92 -43.36
N SER A 255 -27.06 79.92 -42.44
CA SER A 255 -25.85 80.03 -41.55
C SER A 255 -25.81 79.12 -40.34
N THR A 256 -26.95 78.62 -39.86
CA THR A 256 -27.00 77.72 -38.73
C THR A 256 -26.82 76.22 -39.11
N ARG A 257 -27.17 75.88 -40.34
CA ARG A 257 -27.05 74.54 -40.90
C ARG A 257 -25.58 74.14 -41.10
N GLU A 258 -24.72 75.02 -41.52
CA GLU A 258 -23.29 74.80 -41.67
C GLU A 258 -22.60 74.53 -40.29
N LYS A 259 -22.93 75.30 -39.25
CA LYS A 259 -22.39 75.13 -37.93
C LYS A 259 -22.86 73.82 -37.24
N ILE A 260 -24.12 73.44 -37.52
CA ILE A 260 -24.64 72.15 -36.99
C ILE A 260 -24.04 70.96 -37.72
N VAL A 261 -23.83 71.05 -39.03
CA VAL A 261 -23.20 69.98 -39.80
C VAL A 261 -21.73 69.85 -39.43
N LEU A 262 -20.94 70.90 -39.27
CA LEU A 262 -19.56 70.88 -38.81
C LEU A 262 -19.46 70.30 -37.39
N SER A 263 -20.32 70.72 -36.48
CA SER A 263 -20.33 70.16 -35.10
C SER A 263 -20.80 68.69 -35.04
N ALA A 264 -21.62 68.24 -35.98
CA ALA A 264 -22.06 66.87 -36.12
C ALA A 264 -20.96 65.96 -36.70
N GLU A 265 -20.18 66.50 -37.67
CA GLU A 265 -19.01 65.77 -38.22
C GLU A 265 -17.89 65.65 -37.20
N GLU A 266 -17.53 66.72 -36.48
CA GLU A 266 -16.55 66.63 -35.37
C GLU A 266 -16.96 65.64 -34.25
N ARG A 267 -18.26 65.61 -33.93
CA ARG A 267 -18.78 64.63 -32.99
C ARG A 267 -18.69 63.22 -33.56
N LYS A 268 -18.97 63.02 -34.81
CA LYS A 268 -18.89 61.69 -35.48
C LYS A 268 -17.46 61.21 -35.56
N GLU A 269 -16.49 62.07 -35.82
CA GLU A 269 -15.07 61.74 -35.79
C GLU A 269 -14.61 61.39 -34.38
N ARG A 270 -14.96 62.15 -33.34
CA ARG A 270 -14.60 61.82 -31.95
C ARG A 270 -15.22 60.50 -31.45
N ILE A 271 -16.46 60.23 -31.91
CA ILE A 271 -17.12 58.94 -31.58
C ILE A 271 -16.45 57.80 -32.34
N ALA A 272 -16.05 58.00 -33.58
CA ALA A 272 -15.33 57.01 -34.37
C ALA A 272 -13.94 56.70 -33.77
N GLU A 273 -13.18 57.73 -33.43
CA GLU A 273 -11.87 57.66 -32.81
C GLU A 273 -11.96 57.01 -31.43
N SER A 274 -12.98 57.39 -30.62
CA SER A 274 -13.22 56.74 -29.31
C SER A 274 -13.61 55.27 -29.44
N ALA A 275 -14.38 54.90 -30.44
CA ALA A 275 -14.79 53.56 -30.75
C ALA A 275 -13.61 52.71 -31.27
N GLU A 276 -12.72 53.28 -32.03
CA GLU A 276 -11.50 52.63 -32.53
C GLU A 276 -10.50 52.37 -31.40
N ASN A 277 -10.23 53.38 -30.58
CA ASN A 277 -9.41 53.25 -29.38
C ASN A 277 -9.99 52.22 -28.37
N ALA A 278 -11.32 52.15 -28.22
CA ALA A 278 -11.97 51.14 -27.39
C ALA A 278 -11.83 49.71 -27.98
N ARG A 279 -11.90 49.58 -29.31
CA ARG A 279 -11.68 48.30 -30.00
C ARG A 279 -10.25 47.82 -29.86
N GLU A 280 -9.27 48.72 -30.03
CA GLU A 280 -7.85 48.37 -29.86
C GLU A 280 -7.54 47.91 -28.42
N ARG A 281 -7.99 48.65 -27.40
CA ARG A 281 -7.83 48.27 -26.00
C ARG A 281 -8.51 46.92 -25.67
N PHE A 282 -9.67 46.65 -26.25
CA PHE A 282 -10.37 45.38 -26.08
C PHE A 282 -9.63 44.23 -26.79
N ALA A 283 -9.08 44.48 -27.99
CA ALA A 283 -8.27 43.51 -28.71
C ALA A 283 -6.97 43.16 -27.95
N GLU A 284 -6.24 44.18 -27.44
CA GLU A 284 -5.06 43.99 -26.63
C GLU A 284 -5.35 43.24 -25.34
N SER A 285 -6.44 43.60 -24.65
CA SER A 285 -6.89 42.91 -23.44
C SER A 285 -7.24 41.43 -23.69
N THR A 286 -7.88 41.15 -24.82
CA THR A 286 -8.26 39.77 -25.21
C THR A 286 -7.05 38.94 -25.60
N GLU A 287 -6.07 39.52 -26.25
CA GLU A 287 -4.82 38.83 -26.62
C GLU A 287 -3.97 38.52 -25.39
N ALA A 288 -3.82 39.50 -24.48
CA ALA A 288 -3.14 39.28 -23.20
C ALA A 288 -3.83 38.22 -22.32
N ALA A 289 -5.17 38.16 -22.36
CA ALA A 289 -5.91 37.10 -21.67
C ALA A 289 -5.69 35.71 -22.30
N LYS A 290 -5.66 35.64 -23.63
CA LYS A 290 -5.36 34.38 -24.35
C LYS A 290 -3.94 33.89 -24.06
N GLU A 291 -2.93 34.75 -24.03
CA GLU A 291 -1.56 34.39 -23.66
C GLU A 291 -1.47 33.86 -22.25
N LYS A 292 -2.13 34.50 -21.26
CA LYS A 292 -2.16 34.02 -19.89
C LYS A 292 -2.83 32.63 -19.76
N ILE A 293 -3.91 32.43 -20.50
CA ILE A 293 -4.60 31.13 -20.53
C ILE A 293 -3.72 30.05 -21.18
N ALA A 294 -3.02 30.37 -22.26
CA ALA A 294 -2.10 29.47 -22.94
C ALA A 294 -0.93 29.07 -22.03
N ALA A 295 -0.27 30.04 -21.37
CA ALA A 295 0.80 29.81 -20.42
C ALA A 295 0.34 28.99 -19.22
N TYR A 296 -0.87 29.25 -18.71
CA TYR A 296 -1.44 28.44 -17.62
C TYR A 296 -1.68 26.98 -18.05
N LYS A 297 -2.21 26.75 -19.23
CA LYS A 297 -2.42 25.40 -19.78
C LYS A 297 -1.10 24.66 -19.97
N GLU A 298 -0.10 25.34 -20.55
CA GLU A 298 1.23 24.74 -20.76
C GLU A 298 1.91 24.34 -19.44
N ASN A 299 1.90 25.22 -18.43
CA ASN A 299 2.44 24.94 -17.10
C ASN A 299 1.71 23.77 -16.41
N ARG A 300 0.39 23.69 -16.56
CA ARG A 300 -0.43 22.60 -16.00
C ARG A 300 -0.14 21.27 -16.70
N GLU A 301 0.03 21.27 -17.99
CA GLU A 301 0.38 20.07 -18.77
C GLU A 301 1.80 19.58 -18.45
N ALA A 302 2.76 20.51 -18.33
CA ALA A 302 4.12 20.19 -17.90
C ALA A 302 4.15 19.57 -16.48
N ALA A 303 3.40 20.13 -15.54
CA ALA A 303 3.28 19.59 -14.18
C ALA A 303 2.66 18.18 -14.16
N ARG A 304 1.64 17.95 -15.00
CA ARG A 304 1.02 16.61 -15.15
C ARG A 304 2.01 15.60 -15.72
N LEU A 305 2.74 15.97 -16.75
CA LEU A 305 3.75 15.10 -17.37
C LEU A 305 4.88 14.77 -16.41
N ALA A 306 5.30 15.74 -15.59
CA ALA A 306 6.31 15.53 -14.54
C ALA A 306 5.82 14.50 -13.51
N LYS A 307 4.58 14.61 -12.99
CA LYS A 307 3.98 13.65 -12.07
C LYS A 307 3.85 12.26 -12.69
N GLN A 308 3.48 12.18 -13.96
CA GLN A 308 3.38 10.90 -14.67
C GLN A 308 4.74 10.21 -14.79
N LYS A 309 5.78 10.95 -15.14
CA LYS A 309 7.17 10.42 -15.20
C LYS A 309 7.64 9.95 -13.82
N GLU A 310 7.39 10.73 -12.76
CA GLU A 310 7.72 10.33 -11.39
C GLU A 310 7.01 9.02 -11.00
N LYS A 311 5.73 8.88 -11.34
CA LYS A 311 4.97 7.65 -11.12
C LYS A 311 5.58 6.46 -11.86
N GLU A 312 5.91 6.61 -13.14
CA GLU A 312 6.52 5.55 -13.95
C GLU A 312 7.90 5.11 -13.40
N GLU A 313 8.72 6.05 -12.94
CA GLU A 313 9.99 5.74 -12.29
C GLU A 313 9.80 4.99 -10.97
N LEU A 314 8.81 5.39 -10.15
CA LEU A 314 8.48 4.70 -8.90
C LEU A 314 7.95 3.29 -9.17
N GLU A 315 7.09 3.11 -10.16
CA GLU A 315 6.60 1.78 -10.57
C GLU A 315 7.73 0.87 -11.07
N LYS A 316 8.69 1.42 -11.80
CA LYS A 316 9.88 0.69 -12.25
C LYS A 316 10.72 0.23 -11.05
N LYS A 317 11.05 1.14 -10.13
CA LYS A 317 11.79 0.82 -8.90
C LYS A 317 11.04 -0.20 -8.03
N TYR A 318 9.72 -0.07 -7.93
CA TYR A 318 8.86 -1.02 -7.21
C TYR A 318 8.95 -2.43 -7.82
N LYS A 319 8.90 -2.56 -9.14
CA LYS A 319 9.07 -3.84 -9.86
C LYS A 319 10.48 -4.42 -9.67
N GLU A 320 11.52 -3.58 -9.71
CA GLU A 320 12.91 -4.00 -9.48
C GLU A 320 13.10 -4.59 -8.07
N LEU A 321 12.45 -4.01 -7.05
CA LEU A 321 12.46 -4.56 -5.68
C LEU A 321 11.87 -5.98 -5.63
N PHE A 322 10.84 -6.32 -6.40
CA PHE A 322 10.33 -7.68 -6.50
C PHE A 322 11.29 -8.62 -7.23
N ALA A 323 11.91 -8.15 -8.30
CA ALA A 323 12.76 -8.96 -9.16
C ALA A 323 14.10 -9.35 -8.52
N GLU A 324 14.57 -8.57 -7.54
CA GLU A 324 15.81 -8.85 -6.82
C GLU A 324 15.73 -10.18 -6.06
N LYS A 325 16.45 -11.17 -6.55
CA LYS A 325 16.48 -12.53 -6.01
C LYS A 325 17.20 -12.55 -4.64
N ASN A 326 16.44 -12.54 -3.55
CA ASN A 326 16.97 -12.78 -2.23
C ASN A 326 16.57 -14.18 -1.76
N PHE A 327 17.55 -15.10 -1.76
CA PHE A 327 17.33 -16.51 -1.38
C PHE A 327 16.79 -16.62 0.06
N GLY A 328 17.30 -15.82 0.98
CA GLY A 328 16.88 -15.84 2.39
C GLY A 328 15.41 -15.47 2.56
N PHE A 329 14.91 -14.46 1.84
CA PHE A 329 13.50 -14.05 1.91
C PHE A 329 12.56 -15.14 1.37
N LYS A 330 12.91 -15.71 0.22
CA LYS A 330 12.14 -16.81 -0.37
C LYS A 330 12.11 -18.03 0.53
N ARG A 331 13.24 -18.36 1.19
CA ARG A 331 13.33 -19.46 2.15
C ARG A 331 12.38 -19.21 3.34
N LEU A 332 12.44 -18.04 3.97
CA LEU A 332 11.59 -17.68 5.11
C LEU A 332 10.10 -17.79 4.76
N MET A 333 9.67 -17.25 3.65
CA MET A 333 8.26 -17.32 3.23
C MET A 333 7.83 -18.76 2.91
N LYS A 334 8.72 -19.59 2.36
CA LYS A 334 8.44 -21.02 2.14
C LYS A 334 8.37 -21.80 3.46
N ALA A 335 9.25 -21.48 4.41
CA ALA A 335 9.24 -22.09 5.72
C ALA A 335 7.95 -21.76 6.49
N PHE A 336 7.52 -20.51 6.44
CA PHE A 336 6.37 -19.96 7.18
C PHE A 336 5.34 -19.32 6.24
N PRO A 337 4.57 -20.11 5.47
CA PRO A 337 3.59 -19.57 4.52
C PRO A 337 2.45 -18.81 5.20
N ASP A 338 2.15 -19.14 6.45
CA ASP A 338 1.13 -18.48 7.27
C ASP A 338 1.64 -17.25 8.02
N MET A 339 2.93 -16.93 7.85
CA MET A 339 3.52 -15.73 8.44
C MET A 339 2.74 -14.47 8.02
N THR A 340 2.42 -13.61 8.98
CA THR A 340 1.77 -12.33 8.76
C THR A 340 2.64 -11.20 9.29
N SER A 341 2.61 -10.04 8.64
CA SER A 341 3.27 -8.84 9.14
C SER A 341 2.24 -7.92 9.80
N ARG A 342 2.60 -7.35 10.93
CA ARG A 342 1.70 -6.45 11.67
C ARG A 342 1.47 -5.13 10.93
N GLU A 343 2.49 -4.62 10.27
CA GLU A 343 2.49 -3.30 9.65
C GLU A 343 2.49 -3.36 8.12
N GLN A 344 3.15 -4.36 7.52
CA GLN A 344 3.38 -4.46 6.07
C GLN A 344 2.74 -5.73 5.46
N ASN A 345 1.55 -6.11 5.94
CA ASN A 345 0.93 -7.37 5.51
C ASN A 345 0.55 -7.38 4.03
N GLU A 346 0.15 -6.25 3.47
CA GLU A 346 -0.20 -6.14 2.05
C GLU A 346 1.02 -6.40 1.14
N SER A 347 2.15 -5.77 1.42
CA SER A 347 3.40 -6.00 0.69
C SER A 347 3.91 -7.43 0.87
N LEU A 348 3.77 -8.00 2.07
CA LEU A 348 4.12 -9.40 2.33
C LEU A 348 3.28 -10.36 1.49
N GLU A 349 1.96 -10.18 1.41
CA GLU A 349 1.07 -11.04 0.61
C GLU A 349 1.36 -10.87 -0.90
N LYS A 350 1.65 -9.64 -1.37
CA LYS A 350 2.12 -9.42 -2.75
C LYS A 350 3.42 -10.19 -3.04
N TYR A 351 4.37 -10.21 -2.10
CA TYR A 351 5.60 -10.99 -2.22
C TYR A 351 5.34 -12.49 -2.27
N LYS A 352 4.49 -13.01 -1.38
CA LYS A 352 4.09 -14.43 -1.38
C LYS A 352 3.48 -14.82 -2.71
N LYS A 353 2.58 -13.99 -3.25
CA LYS A 353 1.96 -14.21 -4.56
C LYS A 353 2.99 -14.21 -5.70
N TYR A 354 3.93 -13.27 -5.69
CA TYR A 354 4.98 -13.19 -6.71
C TYR A 354 5.87 -14.43 -6.74
N PHE A 355 6.20 -15.00 -5.58
CA PHE A 355 7.00 -16.21 -5.47
C PHE A 355 6.19 -17.50 -5.52
N ASN A 356 4.87 -17.44 -5.81
CA ASN A 356 3.96 -18.58 -5.81
C ASN A 356 4.00 -19.39 -4.48
N ILE A 357 4.12 -18.69 -3.36
CA ILE A 357 4.05 -19.30 -2.04
C ILE A 357 2.56 -19.54 -1.74
N ARG A 358 2.12 -20.79 -1.88
CA ARG A 358 0.75 -21.19 -1.52
C ARG A 358 0.67 -21.41 -0.02
N LYS A 359 -0.39 -20.89 0.61
CA LYS A 359 -0.80 -21.37 1.95
C LYS A 359 -1.14 -22.85 1.79
N PRO A 360 -0.75 -23.70 2.73
CA PRO A 360 -1.21 -25.07 2.70
C PRO A 360 -2.74 -25.06 2.69
N ASP A 361 -3.34 -25.78 1.73
CA ASP A 361 -4.76 -26.08 1.79
C ASP A 361 -4.96 -26.89 3.07
N HIS A 362 -5.42 -26.23 4.11
CA HIS A 362 -5.97 -26.95 5.25
C HIS A 362 -7.19 -27.69 4.71
N LYS A 363 -6.97 -28.92 4.18
CA LYS A 363 -8.07 -29.86 3.98
C LYS A 363 -8.84 -29.84 5.29
N LYS A 364 -10.09 -29.47 5.19
CA LYS A 364 -11.05 -29.43 6.26
C LYS A 364 -10.84 -30.68 7.11
N ASP A 365 -10.27 -30.49 8.31
CA ASP A 365 -10.38 -31.48 9.36
C ASP A 365 -11.84 -31.42 9.83
N GLU A 366 -12.73 -32.13 9.10
CA GLU A 366 -14.00 -32.59 9.58
C GLU A 366 -13.79 -33.70 10.58
#